data_c40e6f9763e687aef632f338bb86f15e
#
_entry.id   c40e6f9763e687aef632f338bb86f15e
#
_cell.length_a   1.000
_cell.length_b   1.000
_cell.length_c   1.000
_cell.angle_alpha   90.00
_cell.angle_beta   90.00
_cell.angle_gamma   90.00
#
_symmetry.space_group_name_H-M   'P 1'
#
loop_
_entity.id
_entity.type
_entity.pdbx_description
1 polymer ?
#
loop_
_entity_poly.entity_id
_entity_poly.type
_entity_poly.pdbx_seq_one_letter_code
_entity_poly.pdbx_strand_id
1 'polypeptide(L)'
;MGKQKIFFNAKKIVAVSMLGLGLSTFAVSIPSTLLTVDAEIVKTSDIQVKTGKAGYSVWASPIYSYLAECDNGKLMRVQWNGTTTVVEYYDKDFNLVQYKELEAELPIFGGFYEGSDAYYIVTGQNNAEQSADVECFRITKYDKSWKRIASTGLANCNTTVPFDAGSLRMTEDSGYLFIRTSHEMYKTKDGYNHQANVTIQVDESKMEITDKFTGIMNTDYGYVSHSFNQFIKTENNHIIAVDHGDAYPRSIALIEYPGDFTGGKFVSNLSWKDSCKVTNLFTMSGGTGNNYTGVSVGGF
;
A
#
# COMPACT_ATOMS: atom_id res chain seq x y z
N MET A 1 -25.64 29.60 3.31
CA MET A 1 -24.63 28.67 2.81
C MET A 1 -25.21 27.26 2.89
N GLY A 2 -25.58 26.69 1.76
CA GLY A 2 -26.24 25.38 1.68
C GLY A 2 -25.24 24.24 1.95
N LYS A 3 -25.63 23.34 2.82
CA LYS A 3 -24.87 22.12 3.12
C LYS A 3 -25.17 21.08 2.03
N GLN A 4 -24.16 20.60 1.37
CA GLN A 4 -24.28 19.54 0.34
C GLN A 4 -24.03 18.15 0.98
N LYS A 5 -24.86 17.16 0.64
CA LYS A 5 -24.80 15.78 1.18
C LYS A 5 -24.51 14.78 0.05
N ILE A 6 -23.58 13.84 0.26
CA ILE A 6 -23.26 12.78 -0.71
C ILE A 6 -23.85 11.45 -0.22
N PHE A 7 -24.80 10.89 -0.96
CA PHE A 7 -25.32 9.54 -0.75
C PHE A 7 -24.70 8.58 -1.77
N PHE A 8 -23.93 7.61 -1.31
CA PHE A 8 -23.58 6.46 -2.13
C PHE A 8 -24.63 5.35 -1.96
N ASN A 9 -25.43 5.13 -2.97
CA ASN A 9 -26.38 4.02 -2.97
C ASN A 9 -25.73 2.83 -3.70
N ALA A 10 -25.07 1.96 -2.94
CA ALA A 10 -24.31 0.80 -3.46
C ALA A 10 -25.14 -0.16 -4.36
N LYS A 11 -26.48 -0.11 -4.29
CA LYS A 11 -27.34 -0.99 -5.10
C LYS A 11 -27.44 -0.61 -6.58
N LYS A 12 -26.97 0.56 -6.99
CA LYS A 12 -26.99 1.00 -8.40
C LYS A 12 -25.68 0.82 -9.16
N ILE A 13 -24.56 0.51 -8.47
CA ILE A 13 -23.24 0.34 -9.11
C ILE A 13 -23.08 -1.05 -9.72
N VAL A 14 -23.78 -2.06 -9.22
CA VAL A 14 -23.70 -3.44 -9.73
C VAL A 14 -24.33 -3.64 -11.11
N ALA A 15 -25.13 -2.70 -11.59
CA ALA A 15 -25.84 -2.83 -12.88
C ALA A 15 -25.03 -2.37 -14.12
N VAL A 16 -23.86 -1.74 -13.93
CA VAL A 16 -23.09 -1.19 -15.07
C VAL A 16 -21.91 -2.09 -15.51
N SER A 17 -21.51 -3.07 -14.70
CA SER A 17 -20.37 -3.92 -15.00
C SER A 17 -20.67 -5.23 -15.76
N MET A 18 -21.90 -5.50 -16.16
CA MET A 18 -22.27 -6.74 -16.87
C MET A 18 -22.76 -6.59 -18.31
N LEU A 19 -22.45 -5.51 -19.00
CA LEU A 19 -22.84 -5.33 -20.40
C LEU A 19 -21.64 -5.04 -21.32
N GLY A 20 -20.74 -6.01 -21.40
CA GLY A 20 -19.59 -5.92 -22.27
C GLY A 20 -19.14 -7.24 -22.87
N LEU A 21 -20.05 -8.02 -23.44
CA LEU A 21 -19.67 -9.10 -24.39
C LEU A 21 -20.91 -9.51 -25.20
N GLY A 22 -21.00 -9.01 -26.42
CA GLY A 22 -22.01 -9.44 -27.38
C GLY A 22 -22.06 -8.54 -28.60
N LEU A 23 -21.27 -8.84 -29.60
CA LEU A 23 -21.34 -8.26 -30.94
C LEU A 23 -22.68 -8.61 -31.61
N SER A 24 -23.57 -7.62 -31.74
CA SER A 24 -24.49 -7.55 -32.88
C SER A 24 -25.02 -6.11 -32.98
N THR A 25 -24.89 -5.57 -34.17
CA THR A 25 -25.29 -4.23 -34.59
C THR A 25 -26.80 -4.05 -34.52
N PHE A 26 -27.26 -3.44 -33.44
CA PHE A 26 -28.51 -2.71 -33.42
C PHE A 26 -28.24 -1.34 -32.81
N ALA A 27 -28.37 -0.30 -33.62
CA ALA A 27 -28.36 1.07 -33.15
C ALA A 27 -29.63 1.31 -32.33
N VAL A 28 -29.58 1.01 -31.05
CA VAL A 28 -30.57 1.48 -30.09
C VAL A 28 -30.09 2.86 -29.63
N SER A 29 -30.78 3.90 -30.04
CA SER A 29 -30.62 5.22 -29.46
C SER A 29 -31.01 5.15 -27.98
N ILE A 30 -30.02 4.99 -27.11
CA ILE A 30 -30.20 5.15 -25.68
C ILE A 30 -30.42 6.64 -25.44
N PRO A 31 -31.59 7.08 -24.93
CA PRO A 31 -31.73 8.45 -24.53
C PRO A 31 -30.65 8.75 -23.50
N SER A 32 -29.82 9.74 -23.77
CA SER A 32 -28.84 10.26 -22.82
C SER A 32 -29.59 10.96 -21.68
N THR A 33 -30.20 10.20 -20.81
CA THR A 33 -30.52 10.69 -19.48
C THR A 33 -29.20 10.85 -18.77
N LEU A 34 -28.66 12.06 -18.75
CA LEU A 34 -27.62 12.46 -17.80
C LEU A 34 -28.13 12.03 -16.43
N LEU A 35 -27.54 10.97 -15.89
CA LEU A 35 -27.64 10.65 -14.47
C LEU A 35 -26.88 11.78 -13.76
N THR A 36 -27.56 12.86 -13.43
CA THR A 36 -27.06 13.81 -12.44
C THR A 36 -27.07 13.07 -11.12
N VAL A 37 -25.88 12.65 -10.70
CA VAL A 37 -25.67 12.19 -9.32
C VAL A 37 -25.57 13.47 -8.50
N ASP A 38 -26.64 13.86 -7.83
CA ASP A 38 -26.60 14.88 -6.82
C ASP A 38 -25.79 14.30 -5.63
N ALA A 39 -24.51 14.68 -5.58
CA ALA A 39 -23.66 14.35 -4.48
C ALA A 39 -23.81 15.40 -3.37
N GLU A 40 -24.44 15.03 -2.28
CA GLU A 40 -24.59 15.88 -1.11
C GLU A 40 -23.58 15.48 -0.04
N ILE A 41 -22.67 16.38 0.38
CA ILE A 41 -21.75 16.12 1.49
C ILE A 41 -22.56 16.09 2.78
N VAL A 42 -22.75 14.90 3.33
CA VAL A 42 -23.57 14.69 4.52
C VAL A 42 -22.86 15.17 5.77
N LYS A 43 -21.55 14.96 5.85
CA LYS A 43 -20.71 15.44 6.97
C LYS A 43 -19.24 15.55 6.57
N THR A 44 -18.55 16.51 7.13
CA THR A 44 -17.10 16.61 7.14
C THR A 44 -16.62 16.44 8.58
N SER A 45 -15.54 15.69 8.78
CA SER A 45 -14.82 15.70 10.04
C SER A 45 -14.18 17.08 10.26
N ASP A 46 -14.19 17.57 11.49
CA ASP A 46 -13.47 18.79 11.86
C ASP A 46 -11.95 18.59 11.81
N ILE A 47 -11.50 17.33 11.81
CA ILE A 47 -10.12 16.94 11.63
C ILE A 47 -9.86 16.79 10.15
N GLN A 48 -9.23 17.80 9.57
CA GLN A 48 -8.81 17.73 8.17
C GLN A 48 -7.47 17.02 8.08
N VAL A 49 -7.41 16.00 7.23
CA VAL A 49 -6.12 15.50 6.74
C VAL A 49 -5.44 16.69 6.07
N LYS A 50 -4.34 17.14 6.64
CA LYS A 50 -3.40 17.91 5.84
C LYS A 50 -2.81 16.92 4.84
N THR A 51 -3.49 16.74 3.71
CA THR A 51 -2.82 16.22 2.54
C THR A 51 -1.67 17.18 2.32
N GLY A 52 -0.49 16.81 2.78
CA GLY A 52 0.73 17.45 2.34
C GLY A 52 0.61 17.55 0.83
N LYS A 53 1.21 18.56 0.21
CA LYS A 53 1.09 18.83 -1.22
C LYS A 53 0.67 17.56 -1.91
N ALA A 54 -0.54 17.49 -2.41
CA ALA A 54 -0.99 16.39 -3.24
C ALA A 54 -0.14 16.42 -4.51
N GLY A 55 1.12 16.14 -4.35
CA GLY A 55 1.98 15.70 -5.42
C GLY A 55 1.44 14.32 -5.76
N TYR A 56 0.33 14.31 -6.45
CA TYR A 56 -0.12 13.10 -7.11
C TYR A 56 1.00 12.75 -8.07
N SER A 57 1.91 11.91 -7.60
CA SER A 57 2.86 11.30 -8.49
C SER A 57 2.06 10.38 -9.40
N VAL A 58 2.18 10.54 -10.70
CA VAL A 58 1.61 9.61 -11.69
C VAL A 58 2.10 8.17 -11.48
N TRP A 59 3.12 8.01 -10.68
CA TRP A 59 3.79 6.73 -10.42
C TRP A 59 3.20 6.00 -9.21
N ALA A 60 3.06 6.69 -8.09
CA ALA A 60 2.50 6.14 -6.87
C ALA A 60 2.02 7.26 -5.96
N SER A 61 0.98 6.97 -5.23
CA SER A 61 0.50 7.85 -4.16
C SER A 61 0.58 7.10 -2.84
N PRO A 62 1.29 7.64 -1.84
CA PRO A 62 1.17 7.15 -0.48
C PRO A 62 -0.29 7.16 -0.04
N ILE A 63 -0.68 6.15 0.71
CA ILE A 63 -2.03 6.08 1.26
C ILE A 63 -2.00 6.71 2.64
N TYR A 64 -2.66 7.85 2.78
CA TYR A 64 -2.72 8.58 4.05
C TYR A 64 -4.05 8.41 4.78
N SER A 65 -5.01 7.70 4.20
CA SER A 65 -6.32 7.47 4.80
C SER A 65 -6.81 6.08 4.47
N TYR A 66 -7.19 5.34 5.49
CA TYR A 66 -7.69 3.99 5.45
C TYR A 66 -9.07 3.94 6.06
N LEU A 67 -9.96 3.17 5.47
CA LEU A 67 -11.30 2.96 5.95
C LEU A 67 -11.50 1.48 6.25
N ALA A 68 -12.00 1.19 7.44
CA ALA A 68 -12.34 -0.16 7.89
C ALA A 68 -13.80 -0.18 8.36
N GLU A 69 -14.48 -1.28 8.08
CA GLU A 69 -15.82 -1.52 8.60
C GLU A 69 -15.73 -2.15 9.98
N CYS A 70 -16.41 -1.54 10.94
CA CYS A 70 -16.53 -2.05 12.30
C CYS A 70 -17.89 -2.71 12.50
N ASP A 71 -18.06 -3.36 13.65
CA ASP A 71 -19.33 -3.98 14.04
C ASP A 71 -20.52 -3.03 13.94
N ASN A 72 -21.67 -3.56 13.54
CA ASN A 72 -22.94 -2.83 13.46
C ASN A 72 -22.98 -1.67 12.46
N GLY A 73 -22.22 -1.78 11.37
CA GLY A 73 -22.21 -0.78 10.28
C GLY A 73 -21.53 0.54 10.67
N LYS A 74 -20.72 0.52 11.70
CA LYS A 74 -19.84 1.62 12.06
C LYS A 74 -18.60 1.58 11.16
N LEU A 75 -17.96 2.73 11.00
CA LEU A 75 -16.73 2.86 10.22
C LEU A 75 -15.62 3.41 11.11
N MET A 76 -14.43 2.87 10.90
CA MET A 76 -13.20 3.42 11.44
C MET A 76 -12.38 4.03 10.29
N ARG A 77 -11.93 5.26 10.45
CA ARG A 77 -10.96 5.87 9.56
C ARG A 77 -9.65 6.08 10.28
N VAL A 78 -8.57 5.56 9.72
CA VAL A 78 -7.21 5.80 10.19
C VAL A 78 -6.51 6.68 9.18
N GLN A 79 -6.03 7.85 9.60
CA GLN A 79 -5.46 8.82 8.68
C GLN A 79 -4.24 9.52 9.26
N TRP A 80 -3.35 9.93 8.37
CA TRP A 80 -2.21 10.76 8.69
C TRP A 80 -2.53 12.23 8.47
N ASN A 81 -2.39 13.07 9.49
CA ASN A 81 -2.67 14.51 9.39
C ASN A 81 -1.42 15.36 9.09
N GLY A 82 -0.28 14.71 8.86
CA GLY A 82 1.03 15.35 8.65
C GLY A 82 1.92 15.37 9.89
N THR A 83 1.40 14.98 11.05
CA THR A 83 2.13 14.99 12.34
C THR A 83 1.79 13.78 13.20
N THR A 84 0.52 13.42 13.28
CA THR A 84 0.01 12.32 14.09
C THR A 84 -0.88 11.41 13.26
N THR A 85 -1.04 10.18 13.70
CA THR A 85 -2.08 9.30 13.15
C THR A 85 -3.37 9.55 13.90
N VAL A 86 -4.42 9.90 13.17
CA VAL A 86 -5.76 10.14 13.72
C VAL A 86 -6.64 8.95 13.43
N VAL A 87 -7.24 8.39 14.46
CA VAL A 87 -8.22 7.31 14.39
C VAL A 87 -9.59 7.91 14.70
N GLU A 88 -10.51 7.79 13.77
CA GLU A 88 -11.86 8.32 13.86
C GLU A 88 -12.86 7.20 13.76
N TYR A 89 -13.93 7.26 14.56
CA TYR A 89 -15.04 6.34 14.51
C TYR A 89 -16.31 7.06 14.11
N TYR A 90 -17.04 6.50 13.19
CA TYR A 90 -18.28 7.02 12.65
C TYR A 90 -19.42 6.05 12.90
N ASP A 91 -20.58 6.58 13.22
CA ASP A 91 -21.82 5.77 13.26
C ASP A 91 -22.31 5.41 11.84
N LYS A 92 -23.36 4.60 11.78
CA LYS A 92 -23.99 4.20 10.49
C LYS A 92 -24.53 5.37 9.66
N ASP A 93 -24.73 6.52 10.27
CA ASP A 93 -25.22 7.75 9.63
C ASP A 93 -24.04 8.71 9.31
N PHE A 94 -22.79 8.20 9.37
CA PHE A 94 -21.54 8.92 9.13
C PHE A 94 -21.30 10.10 10.07
N ASN A 95 -21.86 10.07 11.29
CA ASN A 95 -21.51 11.04 12.30
C ASN A 95 -20.22 10.62 13.00
N LEU A 96 -19.26 11.54 13.14
CA LEU A 96 -18.08 11.30 13.97
C LEU A 96 -18.54 11.16 15.44
N VAL A 97 -18.27 10.00 16.03
CA VAL A 97 -18.67 9.70 17.41
C VAL A 97 -17.50 9.70 18.39
N GLN A 98 -16.30 9.41 17.88
CA GLN A 98 -15.09 9.38 18.69
C GLN A 98 -13.87 9.57 17.79
N TYR A 99 -12.82 10.17 18.32
CA TYR A 99 -11.50 10.16 17.71
C TYR A 99 -10.39 10.00 18.74
N LYS A 100 -9.22 9.59 18.28
CA LYS A 100 -7.99 9.46 19.06
C LYS A 100 -6.82 9.87 18.18
N GLU A 101 -5.84 10.53 18.76
CA GLU A 101 -4.57 10.82 18.11
C GLU A 101 -3.47 9.92 18.69
N LEU A 102 -2.64 9.39 17.80
CA LEU A 102 -1.49 8.58 18.14
C LEU A 102 -0.23 9.31 17.65
N GLU A 103 0.70 9.51 18.55
CA GLU A 103 2.00 10.08 18.18
C GLU A 103 2.73 9.15 17.20
N ALA A 104 3.39 9.74 16.21
CA ALA A 104 4.21 8.99 15.28
C ALA A 104 5.51 8.56 15.96
N GLU A 105 5.86 7.29 15.85
CA GLU A 105 7.13 6.79 16.41
C GLU A 105 8.33 7.20 15.56
N LEU A 106 8.16 7.35 14.24
CA LEU A 106 9.10 7.97 13.31
C LEU A 106 8.37 9.00 12.42
N PRO A 107 9.05 10.01 11.89
CA PRO A 107 8.39 11.20 11.33
C PRO A 107 7.64 11.00 10.02
N ILE A 108 7.85 9.88 9.31
CA ILE A 108 7.22 9.61 8.01
C ILE A 108 6.19 8.49 8.21
N PHE A 109 4.94 8.75 7.86
CA PHE A 109 3.91 7.72 7.87
C PHE A 109 4.03 6.84 6.63
N GLY A 110 4.12 5.53 6.83
CA GLY A 110 4.17 4.54 5.76
C GLY A 110 2.82 3.90 5.46
N GLY A 111 2.09 3.51 6.49
CA GLY A 111 0.79 2.86 6.29
C GLY A 111 0.18 2.26 7.54
N PHE A 112 -1.06 1.85 7.37
CA PHE A 112 -1.87 1.18 8.39
C PHE A 112 -2.37 -0.17 7.86
N TYR A 113 -2.50 -1.14 8.75
CA TYR A 113 -3.11 -2.43 8.49
C TYR A 113 -4.00 -2.87 9.65
N GLU A 114 -5.20 -3.30 9.31
CA GLU A 114 -6.10 -3.97 10.24
C GLU A 114 -5.86 -5.47 10.15
N GLY A 115 -5.08 -6.00 11.07
CA GLY A 115 -4.91 -7.44 11.24
C GLY A 115 -6.09 -8.07 11.99
N SER A 116 -6.12 -9.40 12.05
CA SER A 116 -7.18 -10.15 12.72
C SER A 116 -7.31 -9.79 14.20
N ASP A 117 -6.18 -9.77 14.92
CA ASP A 117 -6.14 -9.57 16.38
C ASP A 117 -5.55 -8.23 16.80
N ALA A 118 -4.96 -7.47 15.88
CA ALA A 118 -4.22 -6.25 16.17
C ALA A 118 -4.33 -5.23 15.04
N TYR A 119 -3.94 -3.99 15.35
CA TYR A 119 -3.67 -2.96 14.38
C TYR A 119 -2.18 -2.74 14.25
N TYR A 120 -1.73 -2.45 13.03
CA TYR A 120 -0.33 -2.17 12.73
C TYR A 120 -0.18 -0.82 12.05
N ILE A 121 0.78 -0.02 12.53
CA ILE A 121 1.20 1.22 11.88
C ILE A 121 2.68 1.08 11.54
N VAL A 122 3.03 1.39 10.31
CA VAL A 122 4.41 1.48 9.88
C VAL A 122 4.78 2.94 9.70
N THR A 123 5.88 3.33 10.33
CA THR A 123 6.48 4.66 10.19
C THR A 123 7.93 4.55 9.76
N GLY A 124 8.51 5.63 9.29
CA GLY A 124 9.91 5.65 8.86
C GLY A 124 10.58 6.99 9.04
N GLN A 125 11.88 7.01 8.79
CA GLN A 125 12.66 8.23 8.74
C GLN A 125 13.77 8.17 7.69
N ASN A 126 14.15 9.33 7.19
CA ASN A 126 15.24 9.47 6.22
C ASN A 126 16.59 9.13 6.85
N ASN A 127 17.48 8.63 6.02
CA ASN A 127 18.84 8.25 6.35
C ASN A 127 19.80 8.81 5.28
N ALA A 128 19.87 10.13 5.16
CA ALA A 128 20.67 10.80 4.14
C ALA A 128 22.17 10.46 4.22
N GLU A 129 22.66 10.20 5.42
CA GLU A 129 24.05 9.84 5.67
C GLU A 129 24.37 8.36 5.37
N GLN A 130 23.39 7.58 4.96
CA GLN A 130 23.51 6.15 4.62
C GLN A 130 24.15 5.32 5.73
N SER A 131 23.83 5.66 6.98
CA SER A 131 24.33 4.95 8.15
C SER A 131 23.58 3.62 8.37
N ALA A 132 24.31 2.57 8.66
CA ALA A 132 23.75 1.28 9.03
C ALA A 132 23.03 1.29 10.40
N ASP A 133 23.32 2.28 11.24
CA ASP A 133 22.76 2.39 12.58
C ASP A 133 21.41 3.10 12.63
N VAL A 134 21.01 3.77 11.53
CA VAL A 134 19.74 4.47 11.47
C VAL A 134 18.61 3.47 11.22
N GLU A 135 17.62 3.49 12.10
CA GLU A 135 16.38 2.77 11.93
C GLU A 135 15.50 3.48 10.91
N CYS A 136 15.37 2.91 9.71
CA CYS A 136 14.61 3.54 8.62
C CYS A 136 13.13 3.18 8.61
N PHE A 137 12.75 2.06 9.23
CA PHE A 137 11.36 1.61 9.32
C PHE A 137 11.07 1.15 10.74
N ARG A 138 9.87 1.46 11.22
CA ARG A 138 9.34 0.96 12.49
C ARG A 138 7.93 0.43 12.30
N ILE A 139 7.71 -0.77 12.80
CA ILE A 139 6.42 -1.45 12.80
C ILE A 139 5.92 -1.45 14.24
N THR A 140 4.78 -0.83 14.48
CA THR A 140 4.17 -0.73 15.81
C THR A 140 2.85 -1.48 15.83
N LYS A 141 2.71 -2.37 16.81
CA LYS A 141 1.51 -3.16 17.07
C LYS A 141 0.66 -2.53 18.17
N TYR A 142 -0.62 -2.41 17.91
CA TYR A 142 -1.63 -1.97 18.87
C TYR A 142 -2.70 -3.06 19.03
N ASP A 143 -3.31 -3.14 20.22
CA ASP A 143 -4.52 -3.93 20.40
C ASP A 143 -5.72 -3.25 19.72
N LYS A 144 -6.86 -3.94 19.68
CA LYS A 144 -8.09 -3.40 19.07
C LYS A 144 -8.70 -2.21 19.82
N SER A 145 -8.15 -1.84 20.99
CA SER A 145 -8.46 -0.60 21.72
C SER A 145 -7.46 0.54 21.46
N TRP A 146 -6.49 0.32 20.58
CA TRP A 146 -5.39 1.23 20.27
C TRP A 146 -4.41 1.45 21.44
N LYS A 147 -4.29 0.48 22.32
CA LYS A 147 -3.20 0.44 23.28
C LYS A 147 -1.97 -0.13 22.58
N ARG A 148 -0.86 0.58 22.66
CA ARG A 148 0.42 0.10 22.13
C ARG A 148 0.85 -1.18 22.85
N ILE A 149 1.11 -2.24 22.10
CA ILE A 149 1.58 -3.52 22.64
C ILE A 149 3.10 -3.61 22.54
N ALA A 150 3.64 -3.48 21.33
CA ALA A 150 5.05 -3.65 21.04
C ALA A 150 5.44 -2.93 19.74
N SER A 151 6.73 -2.84 19.47
CA SER A 151 7.24 -2.43 18.15
C SER A 151 8.55 -3.11 17.83
N THR A 152 8.88 -3.15 16.56
CA THR A 152 10.18 -3.57 16.04
C THR A 152 10.68 -2.59 15.00
N GLY A 153 11.98 -2.40 14.94
CA GLY A 153 12.64 -1.47 14.05
C GLY A 153 13.57 -2.15 13.06
N LEU A 154 13.73 -1.57 11.89
CA LEU A 154 14.62 -2.04 10.85
C LEU A 154 15.69 -0.99 10.54
N ALA A 155 16.90 -1.28 10.97
CA ALA A 155 18.14 -0.60 10.59
C ALA A 155 18.94 -1.47 9.61
N ASN A 156 20.04 -0.94 9.10
CA ASN A 156 20.92 -1.63 8.14
C ASN A 156 20.11 -2.24 6.96
N CYS A 157 19.32 -1.40 6.34
CA CYS A 157 18.35 -1.81 5.34
C CYS A 157 18.53 -1.14 3.97
N ASN A 158 19.74 -0.64 3.68
CA ASN A 158 20.08 -0.04 2.38
C ASN A 158 19.08 1.06 1.95
N THR A 159 18.61 1.88 2.90
CA THR A 159 17.57 2.88 2.67
C THR A 159 18.07 4.28 2.99
N THR A 160 17.86 5.21 2.05
CA THR A 160 17.99 6.65 2.27
C THR A 160 16.66 7.32 2.52
N VAL A 161 15.64 6.97 1.71
CA VAL A 161 14.29 7.50 1.83
C VAL A 161 13.30 6.33 1.87
N PRO A 162 12.65 6.07 3.02
CA PRO A 162 11.62 5.05 3.12
C PRO A 162 10.34 5.49 2.41
N PHE A 163 9.59 4.54 1.87
CA PHE A 163 8.31 4.74 1.17
C PHE A 163 8.42 5.63 -0.09
N ASP A 164 9.63 5.79 -0.63
CA ASP A 164 9.83 6.62 -1.81
C ASP A 164 9.15 6.00 -3.04
N ALA A 165 8.37 6.82 -3.74
CA ALA A 165 7.64 6.45 -4.96
C ALA A 165 6.77 5.19 -4.84
N GLY A 166 6.27 4.84 -3.64
CA GLY A 166 5.47 3.64 -3.45
C GLY A 166 4.37 3.76 -2.42
N SER A 167 3.37 2.88 -2.54
CA SER A 167 2.41 2.62 -1.48
C SER A 167 2.94 1.51 -0.58
N LEU A 168 2.54 1.53 0.69
CA LEU A 168 2.80 0.42 1.59
C LEU A 168 1.55 -0.47 1.65
N ARG A 169 1.77 -1.78 1.54
CA ARG A 169 0.75 -2.80 1.70
C ARG A 169 1.21 -3.84 2.69
N MET A 170 0.25 -4.40 3.40
CA MET A 170 0.50 -5.46 4.38
C MET A 170 -0.51 -6.59 4.20
N THR A 171 -0.11 -7.77 4.62
CA THR A 171 -0.96 -8.95 4.77
C THR A 171 -0.44 -9.80 5.90
N GLU A 172 -1.30 -10.56 6.55
CA GLU A 172 -0.91 -11.50 7.61
C GLU A 172 -1.28 -12.93 7.23
N ASP A 173 -0.47 -13.87 7.64
CA ASP A 173 -0.73 -15.29 7.50
C ASP A 173 0.15 -16.09 8.48
N SER A 174 -0.43 -17.13 9.08
CA SER A 174 0.28 -18.10 9.91
C SER A 174 1.14 -17.49 11.02
N GLY A 175 0.70 -16.35 11.59
CA GLY A 175 1.41 -15.65 12.67
C GLY A 175 2.54 -14.74 12.19
N TYR A 176 2.61 -14.45 10.90
CA TYR A 176 3.54 -13.49 10.32
C TYR A 176 2.80 -12.33 9.66
N LEU A 177 3.32 -11.13 9.87
CA LEU A 177 2.95 -9.94 9.13
C LEU A 177 3.97 -9.73 8.00
N PHE A 178 3.49 -9.58 6.78
CA PHE A 178 4.31 -9.26 5.62
C PHE A 178 4.04 -7.83 5.19
N ILE A 179 5.10 -7.08 4.98
CA ILE A 179 5.05 -5.66 4.60
C ILE A 179 5.79 -5.50 3.29
N ARG A 180 5.16 -4.86 2.32
CA ARG A 180 5.77 -4.52 1.03
C ARG A 180 5.60 -3.06 0.72
N THR A 181 6.71 -2.41 0.37
CA THR A 181 6.76 -1.00 -0.01
C THR A 181 7.96 -0.77 -0.94
N SER A 182 8.24 0.47 -1.26
CA SER A 182 9.45 0.89 -1.95
C SER A 182 10.31 1.79 -1.07
N HIS A 183 11.56 1.98 -1.48
CA HIS A 183 12.50 2.88 -0.86
C HIS A 183 13.50 3.40 -1.90
N GLU A 184 14.13 4.52 -1.60
CA GLU A 184 15.37 4.91 -2.24
C GLU A 184 16.54 4.24 -1.52
N MET A 185 17.39 3.54 -2.27
CA MET A 185 18.55 2.82 -1.74
C MET A 185 19.75 3.75 -1.50
N TYR A 186 20.77 3.23 -0.85
CA TYR A 186 22.07 3.86 -0.79
C TYR A 186 22.65 4.07 -2.18
N LYS A 187 23.54 5.05 -2.31
CA LYS A 187 24.25 5.35 -3.54
C LYS A 187 25.00 4.13 -4.07
N THR A 188 24.76 3.78 -5.31
CA THR A 188 25.42 2.68 -5.99
C THR A 188 26.68 3.15 -6.72
N LYS A 189 27.42 2.22 -7.36
CA LYS A 189 28.68 2.51 -8.03
C LYS A 189 28.56 3.49 -9.19
N ASP A 190 27.39 3.64 -9.78
CA ASP A 190 27.10 4.61 -10.85
C ASP A 190 26.86 6.04 -10.32
N GLY A 191 26.86 6.21 -9.00
CA GLY A 191 26.70 7.51 -8.35
C GLY A 191 25.26 7.92 -8.06
N TYR A 192 24.27 7.07 -8.33
CA TYR A 192 22.86 7.34 -8.13
C TYR A 192 22.27 6.52 -6.97
N ASN A 193 21.24 7.09 -6.36
CA ASN A 193 20.37 6.39 -5.45
C ASN A 193 19.20 5.83 -6.27
N HIS A 194 19.12 4.51 -6.38
CA HIS A 194 18.05 3.85 -7.11
C HIS A 194 16.91 3.47 -6.18
N GLN A 195 15.70 3.42 -6.71
CA GLN A 195 14.53 2.91 -6.01
C GLN A 195 14.46 1.38 -6.14
N ALA A 196 13.98 0.74 -5.11
CA ALA A 196 13.73 -0.69 -5.09
C ALA A 196 12.55 -1.03 -4.18
N ASN A 197 12.12 -2.28 -4.24
CA ASN A 197 11.09 -2.78 -3.34
C ASN A 197 11.70 -3.26 -2.01
N VAL A 198 10.96 -3.03 -0.95
CA VAL A 198 11.24 -3.57 0.38
C VAL A 198 10.17 -4.58 0.72
N THR A 199 10.59 -5.76 1.18
CA THR A 199 9.71 -6.75 1.77
C THR A 199 10.24 -7.11 3.14
N ILE A 200 9.38 -7.07 4.16
CA ILE A 200 9.74 -7.35 5.56
C ILE A 200 8.77 -8.42 6.07
N GLN A 201 9.30 -9.41 6.77
CA GLN A 201 8.54 -10.43 7.49
C GLN A 201 8.73 -10.23 8.99
N VAL A 202 7.63 -10.17 9.72
CA VAL A 202 7.60 -9.95 11.17
C VAL A 202 6.87 -11.11 11.84
N ASP A 203 7.47 -11.73 12.84
CA ASP A 203 6.76 -12.63 13.77
C ASP A 203 5.83 -11.79 14.66
N GLU A 204 4.53 -11.96 14.52
CA GLU A 204 3.53 -11.12 15.19
C GLU A 204 3.46 -11.37 16.69
N SER A 205 3.83 -12.56 17.14
CA SER A 205 3.79 -12.94 18.56
C SER A 205 4.93 -12.32 19.34
N LYS A 206 6.12 -12.24 18.74
CA LYS A 206 7.33 -11.70 19.33
C LYS A 206 7.57 -10.25 18.97
N MET A 207 6.93 -9.76 17.90
CA MET A 207 7.25 -8.48 17.26
C MET A 207 8.73 -8.38 16.90
N GLU A 208 9.22 -9.40 16.21
CA GLU A 208 10.59 -9.50 15.73
C GLU A 208 10.61 -9.62 14.20
N ILE A 209 11.48 -8.87 13.55
CA ILE A 209 11.73 -9.02 12.12
C ILE A 209 12.50 -10.32 11.92
N THR A 210 11.87 -11.30 11.30
CA THR A 210 12.47 -12.63 11.06
C THR A 210 13.19 -12.68 9.72
N ASP A 211 12.77 -11.88 8.76
CA ASP A 211 13.39 -11.82 7.45
C ASP A 211 13.12 -10.47 6.74
N LYS A 212 13.99 -10.10 5.80
CA LYS A 212 13.86 -8.87 5.01
C LYS A 212 14.53 -9.00 3.66
N PHE A 213 14.00 -8.29 2.67
CA PHE A 213 14.65 -8.05 1.41
C PHE A 213 14.59 -6.55 1.08
N THR A 214 15.75 -5.94 0.88
CA THR A 214 15.93 -4.48 0.72
C THR A 214 16.82 -4.13 -0.47
N GLY A 215 16.98 -5.05 -1.39
CA GLY A 215 17.80 -4.89 -2.58
C GLY A 215 16.99 -4.91 -3.86
N ILE A 216 17.68 -4.88 -4.97
CA ILE A 216 17.09 -5.05 -6.29
C ILE A 216 16.79 -6.52 -6.51
N MET A 217 15.56 -6.81 -6.86
CA MET A 217 15.15 -8.16 -7.22
C MET A 217 15.41 -8.38 -8.72
N ASN A 218 16.39 -9.22 -9.02
CA ASN A 218 16.66 -9.66 -10.37
C ASN A 218 15.75 -10.85 -10.75
N THR A 219 15.23 -10.81 -11.94
CA THR A 219 14.40 -11.86 -12.52
C THR A 219 14.94 -12.24 -13.90
N ASP A 220 14.40 -13.30 -14.51
CA ASP A 220 14.72 -13.66 -15.90
C ASP A 220 14.38 -12.55 -16.91
N TYR A 221 13.50 -11.63 -16.52
CA TYR A 221 13.09 -10.49 -17.35
C TYR A 221 13.93 -9.23 -17.10
N GLY A 222 14.97 -9.30 -16.27
CA GLY A 222 15.74 -8.15 -15.83
C GLY A 222 15.53 -7.89 -14.34
N TYR A 223 15.47 -6.63 -13.94
CA TYR A 223 15.25 -6.30 -12.55
C TYR A 223 13.99 -5.48 -12.35
N VAL A 224 13.21 -5.84 -11.33
CA VAL A 224 12.03 -5.09 -10.93
C VAL A 224 12.48 -4.02 -9.94
N SER A 225 12.66 -2.81 -10.45
CA SER A 225 12.88 -1.62 -9.63
C SER A 225 11.91 -0.53 -10.06
N HIS A 226 11.91 0.58 -9.38
CA HIS A 226 10.97 1.66 -9.63
C HIS A 226 9.54 1.11 -9.64
N SER A 227 9.25 0.26 -8.67
CA SER A 227 7.94 -0.33 -8.52
C SER A 227 7.05 0.58 -7.70
N PHE A 228 5.89 0.86 -8.22
CA PHE A 228 4.92 1.77 -7.65
C PHE A 228 3.63 1.02 -7.38
N ASN A 229 2.82 1.45 -6.40
CA ASN A 229 1.55 0.81 -6.09
C ASN A 229 1.67 -0.71 -5.86
N GLN A 230 2.58 -1.10 -4.98
CA GLN A 230 2.80 -2.49 -4.62
C GLN A 230 1.58 -3.08 -3.93
N PHE A 231 1.32 -4.34 -4.20
CA PHE A 231 0.38 -5.17 -3.46
C PHE A 231 1.05 -6.45 -3.02
N ILE A 232 0.63 -6.96 -1.88
CA ILE A 232 1.09 -8.23 -1.33
C ILE A 232 -0.09 -9.00 -0.77
N LYS A 233 -0.07 -10.31 -0.98
CA LYS A 233 -1.06 -11.24 -0.47
C LYS A 233 -0.39 -12.58 -0.18
N THR A 234 -0.94 -13.34 0.73
CA THR A 234 -0.54 -14.72 0.97
C THR A 234 -1.64 -15.65 0.50
N GLU A 235 -1.26 -16.78 -0.05
CA GLU A 235 -2.16 -17.86 -0.46
C GLU A 235 -1.43 -19.20 -0.42
N ASN A 236 -2.00 -20.17 0.28
CA ASN A 236 -1.44 -21.53 0.44
C ASN A 236 0.03 -21.52 0.90
N ASN A 237 0.38 -20.68 1.88
CA ASN A 237 1.72 -20.45 2.39
C ASN A 237 2.72 -19.89 1.37
N HIS A 238 2.23 -19.32 0.28
CA HIS A 238 3.07 -18.60 -0.68
C HIS A 238 2.79 -17.09 -0.61
N ILE A 239 3.81 -16.30 -0.87
CA ILE A 239 3.63 -14.85 -1.03
C ILE A 239 3.46 -14.55 -2.51
N ILE A 240 2.45 -13.76 -2.81
CA ILE A 240 2.16 -13.26 -4.14
C ILE A 240 2.16 -11.72 -4.08
N ALA A 241 2.86 -11.09 -5.01
CA ALA A 241 2.89 -9.64 -5.11
C ALA A 241 2.51 -9.17 -6.51
N VAL A 242 1.96 -7.98 -6.60
CA VAL A 242 1.74 -7.27 -7.86
C VAL A 242 2.43 -5.93 -7.78
N ASP A 243 3.29 -5.66 -8.73
CA ASP A 243 4.06 -4.44 -8.83
C ASP A 243 3.78 -3.72 -10.15
N HIS A 244 3.73 -2.39 -10.08
CA HIS A 244 3.76 -1.55 -11.26
C HIS A 244 5.21 -1.15 -11.53
N GLY A 245 5.92 -1.92 -12.36
CA GLY A 245 7.32 -1.69 -12.68
C GLY A 245 7.49 -0.74 -13.86
N ASP A 246 8.32 0.29 -13.74
CA ASP A 246 8.61 1.21 -14.82
C ASP A 246 10.05 1.10 -15.36
N ALA A 247 10.88 0.25 -14.76
CA ALA A 247 12.22 -0.03 -15.25
C ALA A 247 12.21 -1.20 -16.25
N TYR A 248 12.56 -2.39 -15.82
CA TYR A 248 12.53 -3.58 -16.67
C TYR A 248 12.17 -4.81 -15.84
N PRO A 249 11.17 -5.60 -16.26
CA PRO A 249 10.26 -5.34 -17.38
C PRO A 249 9.30 -4.17 -17.07
N ARG A 250 8.97 -3.40 -18.09
CA ARG A 250 7.94 -2.37 -17.98
C ARG A 250 6.57 -3.02 -18.07
N SER A 251 5.99 -3.30 -16.93
CA SER A 251 4.74 -4.04 -16.85
C SER A 251 4.04 -3.89 -15.51
N ILE A 252 2.77 -4.24 -15.48
CA ILE A 252 2.16 -4.75 -14.25
C ILE A 252 2.65 -6.19 -14.11
N ALA A 253 3.47 -6.43 -13.11
CA ALA A 253 4.13 -7.72 -12.89
C ALA A 253 3.49 -8.46 -11.73
N LEU A 254 3.07 -9.69 -11.97
CA LEU A 254 2.72 -10.65 -10.92
C LEU A 254 3.99 -11.38 -10.53
N ILE A 255 4.28 -11.40 -9.23
CA ILE A 255 5.46 -12.02 -8.66
C ILE A 255 5.02 -13.12 -7.71
N GLU A 256 5.35 -14.35 -8.05
CA GLU A 256 5.05 -15.54 -7.25
C GLU A 256 6.35 -16.02 -6.60
N TYR A 257 6.39 -15.98 -5.29
CA TYR A 257 7.55 -16.43 -4.52
C TYR A 257 7.42 -17.94 -4.26
N PRO A 258 8.42 -18.74 -4.68
CA PRO A 258 8.39 -20.17 -4.43
C PRO A 258 8.68 -20.49 -2.96
N GLY A 259 8.09 -21.57 -2.47
CA GLY A 259 8.35 -22.08 -1.15
C GLY A 259 7.33 -21.67 -0.10
N ASP A 260 7.50 -22.21 1.07
CA ASP A 260 6.63 -22.05 2.21
C ASP A 260 7.29 -21.11 3.24
N PHE A 261 6.65 -19.99 3.55
CA PHE A 261 7.18 -18.99 4.47
C PHE A 261 7.09 -19.42 5.96
N THR A 262 6.32 -20.47 6.27
CA THR A 262 6.16 -20.93 7.67
C THR A 262 7.43 -21.55 8.25
N GLY A 263 8.38 -21.91 7.42
CA GLY A 263 9.67 -22.49 7.79
C GLY A 263 10.76 -21.49 8.22
N GLY A 264 10.48 -20.19 8.33
CA GLY A 264 11.46 -19.19 8.77
C GLY A 264 11.81 -18.17 7.70
N LYS A 265 13.11 -18.02 7.38
CA LYS A 265 13.57 -17.00 6.42
C LYS A 265 13.09 -17.29 5.01
N PHE A 266 12.21 -16.48 4.51
CA PHE A 266 11.63 -16.63 3.19
C PHE A 266 12.03 -15.50 2.22
N VAL A 267 11.87 -14.26 2.64
CA VAL A 267 12.05 -13.11 1.74
C VAL A 267 13.52 -12.83 1.41
N SER A 268 14.46 -13.21 2.26
CA SER A 268 15.91 -13.08 1.99
C SER A 268 16.41 -14.03 0.90
N ASN A 269 15.64 -15.07 0.58
CA ASN A 269 15.94 -16.00 -0.51
C ASN A 269 15.63 -15.44 -1.89
N LEU A 270 15.07 -14.24 -1.96
CA LEU A 270 14.55 -13.61 -3.17
C LEU A 270 15.57 -12.77 -3.94
N SER A 271 16.88 -12.99 -3.74
CA SER A 271 17.91 -12.11 -4.26
C SER A 271 18.20 -12.26 -5.75
N TRP A 272 17.76 -13.32 -6.42
CA TRP A 272 18.15 -13.63 -7.79
C TRP A 272 17.00 -14.13 -8.64
N LYS A 273 17.20 -14.10 -9.96
CA LYS A 273 16.22 -14.40 -11.00
C LYS A 273 15.49 -15.73 -10.85
N ASP A 274 16.09 -16.72 -10.24
CA ASP A 274 15.49 -18.04 -10.06
C ASP A 274 14.72 -18.17 -8.73
N SER A 275 14.68 -17.09 -7.91
CA SER A 275 14.04 -17.11 -6.61
C SER A 275 12.55 -16.72 -6.63
N CYS A 276 12.06 -16.29 -7.76
CA CYS A 276 10.63 -16.03 -7.95
C CYS A 276 10.22 -16.21 -9.40
N LYS A 277 8.93 -16.43 -9.64
CA LYS A 277 8.34 -16.43 -10.97
C LYS A 277 7.70 -15.07 -11.20
N VAL A 278 8.07 -14.42 -12.31
CA VAL A 278 7.48 -13.16 -12.74
C VAL A 278 6.63 -13.38 -13.99
N THR A 279 5.39 -12.93 -13.92
CA THR A 279 4.47 -12.95 -15.05
C THR A 279 4.08 -11.51 -15.39
N ASN A 280 4.36 -11.09 -16.63
CA ASN A 280 3.92 -9.79 -17.12
C ASN A 280 2.43 -9.84 -17.44
N LEU A 281 1.60 -9.27 -16.57
CA LEU A 281 0.15 -9.22 -16.77
C LEU A 281 -0.23 -8.17 -17.83
N PHE A 282 0.50 -7.07 -17.85
CA PHE A 282 0.26 -5.97 -18.77
C PHE A 282 1.58 -5.26 -19.07
N THR A 283 2.05 -5.38 -20.31
CA THR A 283 3.27 -4.70 -20.76
C THR A 283 2.99 -3.25 -21.12
N MET A 284 3.78 -2.33 -20.60
CA MET A 284 3.67 -0.90 -20.83
C MET A 284 4.68 -0.44 -21.89
N SER A 285 4.25 0.47 -22.75
CA SER A 285 5.11 1.14 -23.72
C SER A 285 5.94 2.25 -23.07
N GLY A 286 7.00 2.67 -23.75
CA GLY A 286 7.89 3.74 -23.33
C GLY A 286 9.25 3.24 -22.86
N GLY A 287 10.12 4.15 -22.46
CA GLY A 287 11.44 3.87 -21.89
C GLY A 287 11.43 4.02 -20.37
N THR A 288 12.48 3.55 -19.70
CA THR A 288 12.68 3.72 -18.26
C THR A 288 12.51 5.20 -17.86
N GLY A 289 11.79 5.46 -16.79
CA GLY A 289 11.49 6.81 -16.32
C GLY A 289 10.41 7.56 -17.12
N ASN A 290 9.85 6.94 -18.16
CA ASN A 290 8.81 7.51 -19.01
C ASN A 290 7.56 6.65 -18.99
N ASN A 291 6.67 6.88 -18.02
CA ASN A 291 5.40 6.18 -17.96
C ASN A 291 4.31 6.93 -18.73
N TYR A 292 4.17 6.60 -20.01
CA TYR A 292 3.14 7.19 -20.87
C TYR A 292 1.80 6.46 -20.83
N THR A 293 1.71 5.36 -20.12
CA THR A 293 0.53 4.49 -20.22
C THR A 293 -0.58 4.87 -19.26
N GLY A 294 -0.29 5.63 -18.20
CA GLY A 294 -1.30 6.01 -17.21
C GLY A 294 -1.98 4.82 -16.51
N VAL A 295 -1.35 3.65 -16.54
CA VAL A 295 -1.86 2.43 -15.93
C VAL A 295 -1.49 2.41 -14.46
N SER A 296 -2.41 1.99 -13.61
CA SER A 296 -2.14 1.71 -12.20
C SER A 296 -2.92 0.48 -11.75
N VAL A 297 -2.42 -0.15 -10.70
CA VAL A 297 -3.11 -1.26 -10.03
C VAL A 297 -4.01 -0.67 -8.94
N GLY A 298 -5.31 -0.90 -9.04
CA GLY A 298 -6.30 -0.40 -8.08
C GLY A 298 -6.62 -1.38 -6.96
N GLY A 299 -6.23 -2.66 -7.10
CA GLY A 299 -6.49 -3.72 -6.13
C GLY A 299 -5.94 -5.06 -6.60
N PHE A 300 -5.82 -5.98 -5.66
CA PHE A 300 -5.34 -7.33 -5.89
C PHE A 300 -5.98 -8.32 -4.90
#